data_e46f4c5700e326330b1a21dc31c4f48b
#
_entry.id   e46f4c5700e326330b1a21dc31c4f48b
#
_cell.length_a   1.000
_cell.length_b   1.000
_cell.length_c   1.000
_cell.angle_alpha   90.00
_cell.angle_beta   90.00
_cell.angle_gamma   90.00
#
_symmetry.space_group_name_H-M   'P 1'
#
loop_
_entity.id
_entity.type
_entity.pdbx_description
1 polymer ?
#
loop_
_entity_poly.entity_id
_entity_poly.type
_entity_poly.pdbx_seq_one_letter_code
_entity_poly.pdbx_strand_id
1 'polypeptide(L)'
;MIENNICLLTDSYKVTHHYFYPKGTEKIYSYLESRVGAEFNKTIFYGLQYILKKYLEGQIVTQEKIDEADNLIANHIGPDIFNRDGWQYILDEHDGHLPIEIKAVAEGTPVDVGNALMTVENTDDKSYWLPNYLEPLLLQVWYPSTVATLSAEVRKLC
;
A
#
# COMPACT_ATOMS: atom_id res chain seq x y z
N MET A 1 6.49 -13.56 -15.68
CA MET A 1 6.01 -12.81 -14.48
C MET A 1 4.73 -12.10 -14.88
N ILE A 2 3.66 -12.31 -14.10
CA ILE A 2 2.35 -11.68 -14.35
C ILE A 2 2.47 -10.19 -14.08
N GLU A 3 2.05 -9.37 -15.03
CA GLU A 3 2.10 -7.91 -14.89
C GLU A 3 1.22 -7.46 -13.73
N ASN A 4 1.75 -6.55 -12.90
CA ASN A 4 1.04 -5.99 -11.74
C ASN A 4 0.53 -7.07 -10.75
N ASN A 5 1.31 -8.13 -10.51
CA ASN A 5 0.97 -9.10 -9.48
C ASN A 5 1.03 -8.43 -8.10
N ILE A 6 -0.14 -8.14 -7.52
CA ILE A 6 -0.26 -7.44 -6.23
C ILE A 6 0.46 -8.19 -5.10
N CYS A 7 0.53 -9.51 -5.16
CA CYS A 7 1.23 -10.33 -4.18
C CYS A 7 2.76 -10.12 -4.21
N LEU A 8 3.29 -9.47 -5.25
CA LEU A 8 4.72 -9.18 -5.44
C LEU A 8 5.05 -7.69 -5.41
N LEU A 9 4.06 -6.80 -5.30
CA LEU A 9 4.26 -5.35 -5.23
C LEU A 9 4.55 -4.89 -3.80
N THR A 10 5.54 -5.53 -3.18
CA THR A 10 5.98 -5.25 -1.81
C THR A 10 7.49 -5.46 -1.68
N ASP A 11 8.07 -5.04 -0.58
CA ASP A 11 9.47 -5.33 -0.27
C ASP A 11 9.63 -6.78 0.22
N SER A 12 10.74 -7.43 -0.12
CA SER A 12 11.00 -8.84 0.23
C SER A 12 10.80 -9.14 1.72
N TYR A 13 11.29 -8.25 2.61
CA TYR A 13 11.18 -8.46 4.04
C TYR A 13 9.73 -8.37 4.56
N LYS A 14 8.85 -7.64 3.88
CA LYS A 14 7.44 -7.52 4.27
C LYS A 14 6.65 -8.81 4.08
N VAL A 15 7.12 -9.69 3.21
CA VAL A 15 6.51 -11.01 3.02
C VAL A 15 6.50 -11.82 4.32
N THR A 16 7.48 -11.58 5.20
CA THR A 16 7.60 -12.28 6.49
C THR A 16 6.84 -11.60 7.63
N HIS A 17 6.35 -10.37 7.46
CA HIS A 17 5.80 -9.57 8.57
C HIS A 17 4.54 -10.17 9.19
N HIS A 18 3.76 -10.98 8.47
CA HIS A 18 2.58 -11.64 9.02
C HIS A 18 2.89 -12.56 10.21
N TYR A 19 4.14 -13.05 10.33
CA TYR A 19 4.60 -13.84 11.48
C TYR A 19 4.85 -13.02 12.75
N PHE A 20 5.03 -11.70 12.63
CA PHE A 20 5.47 -10.85 13.74
C PHE A 20 4.32 -10.14 14.47
N TYR A 21 3.10 -10.23 13.95
CA TYR A 21 1.95 -9.64 14.64
C TYR A 21 1.61 -10.42 15.90
N PRO A 22 1.24 -9.74 17.01
CA PRO A 22 0.76 -10.39 18.20
C PRO A 22 -0.44 -11.29 17.90
N LYS A 23 -0.51 -12.43 18.62
CA LYS A 23 -1.65 -13.32 18.51
C LYS A 23 -2.95 -12.58 18.90
N GLY A 24 -3.96 -12.68 18.04
CA GLY A 24 -5.24 -11.99 18.22
C GLY A 24 -5.27 -10.58 17.68
N THR A 25 -4.27 -10.19 16.85
CA THR A 25 -4.37 -8.95 16.06
C THR A 25 -5.51 -9.09 15.06
N GLU A 26 -6.44 -8.15 15.08
CA GLU A 26 -7.62 -8.12 14.20
C GLU A 26 -7.63 -6.87 13.31
N LYS A 27 -7.02 -5.77 13.78
CA LYS A 27 -7.06 -4.48 13.10
C LYS A 27 -5.70 -3.82 13.08
N ILE A 28 -5.32 -3.35 11.91
CA ILE A 28 -4.18 -2.45 11.71
C ILE A 28 -4.70 -1.16 11.06
N TYR A 29 -4.33 -0.05 11.66
CA TYR A 29 -4.58 1.29 11.15
C TYR A 29 -3.25 1.98 10.92
N SER A 30 -2.97 2.34 9.68
CA SER A 30 -1.75 3.02 9.27
C SER A 30 -2.06 4.36 8.62
N TYR A 31 -1.13 5.30 8.67
CA TYR A 31 -1.26 6.58 8.00
C TYR A 31 0.04 6.98 7.32
N LEU A 32 -0.07 7.85 6.34
CA LEU A 32 1.05 8.46 5.65
C LEU A 32 1.06 9.96 5.95
N GLU A 33 2.23 10.48 6.30
CA GLU A 33 2.47 11.91 6.48
C GLU A 33 3.76 12.35 5.80
N SER A 34 3.89 13.64 5.49
CA SER A 34 5.17 14.24 5.13
C SER A 34 5.96 14.59 6.39
N ARG A 35 7.26 14.22 6.40
CA ARG A 35 8.11 14.44 7.59
C ARG A 35 8.44 15.89 7.79
N VAL A 36 8.47 16.33 9.05
CA VAL A 36 9.01 17.62 9.45
C VAL A 36 10.49 17.73 9.12
N GLY A 37 10.97 18.96 8.88
CA GLY A 37 12.36 19.22 8.51
C GLY A 37 12.63 19.26 7.01
N ALA A 38 11.60 19.15 6.18
CA ALA A 38 11.67 19.44 4.75
C ALA A 38 11.84 20.95 4.50
N GLU A 39 12.25 21.32 3.29
CA GLU A 39 12.43 22.72 2.88
C GLU A 39 11.11 23.51 2.90
N PHE A 40 10.00 22.86 2.58
CA PHE A 40 8.66 23.47 2.51
C PHE A 40 7.80 23.03 3.71
N ASN A 41 6.99 23.96 4.20
CA ASN A 41 6.08 23.72 5.33
C ASN A 41 4.80 22.97 4.95
N LYS A 42 4.53 22.85 3.65
CA LYS A 42 3.33 22.19 3.11
C LYS A 42 3.72 21.22 2.01
N THR A 43 2.94 20.16 1.93
CA THR A 43 3.00 19.17 0.85
C THR A 43 1.71 19.25 0.04
N ILE A 44 1.80 19.33 -1.27
CA ILE A 44 0.65 19.17 -2.16
C ILE A 44 0.44 17.67 -2.36
N PHE A 45 -0.63 17.12 -1.80
CA PHE A 45 -0.95 15.72 -1.95
C PHE A 45 -1.40 15.40 -3.38
N TYR A 46 -0.79 14.42 -4.03
CA TYR A 46 -1.11 14.07 -5.42
C TYR A 46 -0.67 12.64 -5.79
N GLY A 47 -1.43 11.99 -6.68
CA GLY A 47 -1.03 10.73 -7.36
C GLY A 47 -1.64 9.45 -6.77
N LEU A 48 -2.39 9.52 -5.67
CA LEU A 48 -3.00 8.34 -5.07
C LEU A 48 -4.05 7.70 -5.99
N GLN A 49 -4.89 8.48 -6.66
CA GLN A 49 -5.93 7.95 -7.55
C GLN A 49 -5.37 7.08 -8.67
N TYR A 50 -4.21 7.45 -9.20
CA TYR A 50 -3.53 6.63 -10.20
C TYR A 50 -3.13 5.26 -9.63
N ILE A 51 -2.56 5.24 -8.42
CA ILE A 51 -2.14 4.01 -7.74
C ILE A 51 -3.35 3.11 -7.47
N LEU A 52 -4.42 3.69 -6.91
CA LEU A 52 -5.65 2.95 -6.61
C LEU A 52 -6.23 2.30 -7.86
N LYS A 53 -6.44 3.08 -8.92
CA LYS A 53 -7.05 2.60 -10.16
C LYS A 53 -6.20 1.58 -10.91
N LYS A 54 -4.89 1.72 -10.84
CA LYS A 54 -3.99 0.83 -11.57
C LYS A 54 -3.75 -0.51 -10.86
N TYR A 55 -3.71 -0.50 -9.53
CA TYR A 55 -3.19 -1.63 -8.77
C TYR A 55 -4.16 -2.22 -7.74
N LEU A 56 -5.14 -1.44 -7.25
CA LEU A 56 -5.93 -1.83 -6.09
C LEU A 56 -7.45 -1.92 -6.37
N GLU A 57 -7.92 -1.39 -7.51
CA GLU A 57 -9.33 -1.40 -7.87
C GLU A 57 -9.73 -2.72 -8.53
N GLY A 58 -10.87 -3.28 -8.11
CA GLY A 58 -11.47 -4.47 -8.71
C GLY A 58 -10.91 -5.80 -8.19
N GLN A 59 -11.17 -6.85 -8.93
CA GLN A 59 -10.70 -8.21 -8.64
C GLN A 59 -9.24 -8.34 -9.07
N ILE A 60 -8.32 -8.06 -8.17
CA ILE A 60 -6.89 -7.99 -8.47
C ILE A 60 -6.08 -9.19 -7.96
N VAL A 61 -6.66 -10.00 -7.06
CA VAL A 61 -6.09 -11.26 -6.59
C VAL A 61 -6.68 -12.41 -7.40
N THR A 62 -5.83 -13.23 -8.01
CA THR A 62 -6.24 -14.43 -8.75
C THR A 62 -5.38 -15.61 -8.34
N GLN A 63 -5.84 -16.83 -8.62
CA GLN A 63 -5.09 -18.05 -8.30
C GLN A 63 -3.71 -18.05 -8.95
N GLU A 64 -3.63 -17.63 -10.22
CA GLU A 64 -2.36 -17.60 -10.95
C GLU A 64 -1.35 -16.62 -10.31
N LYS A 65 -1.82 -15.48 -9.77
CA LYS A 65 -0.97 -14.51 -9.07
C LYS A 65 -0.47 -15.05 -7.74
N ILE A 66 -1.32 -15.77 -7.00
CA ILE A 66 -0.94 -16.44 -5.75
C ILE A 66 0.12 -17.50 -6.03
N ASP A 67 -0.11 -18.36 -7.02
CA ASP A 67 0.79 -19.45 -7.38
C ASP A 67 2.14 -18.93 -7.89
N GLU A 68 2.14 -17.86 -8.69
CA GLU A 68 3.38 -17.20 -9.14
C GLU A 68 4.16 -16.62 -7.96
N ALA A 69 3.48 -15.93 -7.04
CA ALA A 69 4.13 -15.31 -5.87
C ALA A 69 4.72 -16.37 -4.94
N ASP A 70 3.97 -17.41 -4.65
CA ASP A 70 4.43 -18.52 -3.81
C ASP A 70 5.69 -19.17 -4.38
N ASN A 71 5.69 -19.51 -5.67
CA ASN A 71 6.86 -20.08 -6.34
C ASN A 71 8.06 -19.12 -6.35
N LEU A 72 7.84 -17.83 -6.60
CA LEU A 72 8.93 -16.85 -6.62
C LEU A 72 9.53 -16.68 -5.23
N ILE A 73 8.70 -16.52 -4.20
CA ILE A 73 9.14 -16.33 -2.81
C ILE A 73 9.84 -17.59 -2.28
N ALA A 74 9.32 -18.79 -2.60
CA ALA A 74 9.97 -20.04 -2.23
C ALA A 74 11.41 -20.14 -2.78
N ASN A 75 11.64 -19.66 -4.01
CA ASN A 75 12.98 -19.64 -4.62
C ASN A 75 13.85 -18.48 -4.13
N HIS A 76 13.26 -17.35 -3.70
CA HIS A 76 14.00 -16.15 -3.30
C HIS A 76 14.38 -16.17 -1.81
N ILE A 77 13.45 -16.54 -0.93
CA ILE A 77 13.62 -16.49 0.52
C ILE A 77 13.63 -17.90 1.10
N GLY A 78 12.66 -18.73 0.73
CA GLY A 78 12.49 -20.08 1.21
C GLY A 78 11.05 -20.58 1.11
N PRO A 79 10.83 -21.91 1.19
CA PRO A 79 9.50 -22.48 1.17
C PRO A 79 8.69 -22.05 2.40
N ASP A 80 7.39 -22.05 2.29
CA ASP A 80 6.42 -21.79 3.37
C ASP A 80 6.52 -20.39 4.02
N ILE A 81 7.22 -19.43 3.37
CA ILE A 81 7.38 -18.05 3.87
C ILE A 81 6.26 -17.14 3.40
N PHE A 82 5.76 -17.37 2.20
CA PHE A 82 4.67 -16.57 1.63
C PHE A 82 3.35 -16.83 2.37
N ASN A 83 2.61 -15.77 2.67
CA ASN A 83 1.29 -15.87 3.32
C ASN A 83 0.21 -16.37 2.33
N ARG A 84 0.43 -17.58 1.79
CA ARG A 84 -0.46 -18.18 0.80
C ARG A 84 -1.89 -18.26 1.30
N ASP A 85 -2.10 -18.70 2.53
CA ASP A 85 -3.43 -18.86 3.13
C ASP A 85 -4.17 -17.52 3.26
N GLY A 86 -3.45 -16.46 3.63
CA GLY A 86 -4.02 -15.11 3.70
C GLY A 86 -4.45 -14.57 2.32
N TRP A 87 -3.66 -14.80 1.28
CA TRP A 87 -4.01 -14.40 -0.07
C TRP A 87 -5.13 -15.28 -0.65
N GLN A 88 -5.12 -16.60 -0.37
CA GLN A 88 -6.20 -17.49 -0.75
C GLN A 88 -7.52 -17.10 -0.10
N TYR A 89 -7.48 -16.72 1.19
CA TYR A 89 -8.66 -16.20 1.90
C TYR A 89 -9.26 -14.97 1.20
N ILE A 90 -8.43 -14.03 0.74
CA ILE A 90 -8.91 -12.86 -0.01
C ILE A 90 -9.55 -13.28 -1.33
N LEU A 91 -9.00 -14.26 -2.03
CA LEU A 91 -9.59 -14.79 -3.25
C LEU A 91 -10.95 -15.44 -2.99
N ASP A 92 -11.04 -16.30 -1.98
CA ASP A 92 -12.20 -17.15 -1.73
C ASP A 92 -13.37 -16.39 -1.08
N GLU A 93 -13.08 -15.50 -0.12
CA GLU A 93 -14.10 -14.82 0.70
C GLU A 93 -14.41 -13.40 0.21
N HIS A 94 -13.49 -12.77 -0.51
CA HIS A 94 -13.64 -11.41 -1.03
C HIS A 94 -13.62 -11.34 -2.56
N ASP A 95 -13.76 -12.49 -3.24
CA ASP A 95 -13.75 -12.57 -4.72
C ASP A 95 -12.54 -11.85 -5.34
N GLY A 96 -11.38 -11.93 -4.65
CA GLY A 96 -10.13 -11.31 -5.09
C GLY A 96 -10.07 -9.78 -4.95
N HIS A 97 -11.04 -9.16 -4.30
CA HIS A 97 -11.01 -7.74 -3.93
C HIS A 97 -10.29 -7.57 -2.59
N LEU A 98 -9.47 -6.52 -2.45
CA LEU A 98 -8.75 -6.29 -1.20
C LEU A 98 -9.68 -5.78 -0.11
N PRO A 99 -9.78 -6.44 1.07
CA PRO A 99 -10.59 -5.98 2.19
C PRO A 99 -9.86 -4.85 2.96
N ILE A 100 -9.73 -3.69 2.34
CA ILE A 100 -9.12 -2.48 2.90
C ILE A 100 -10.01 -1.26 2.70
N GLU A 101 -9.87 -0.28 3.59
CA GLU A 101 -10.40 1.06 3.41
C GLU A 101 -9.23 2.05 3.38
N ILE A 102 -9.23 2.93 2.36
CA ILE A 102 -8.26 4.02 2.22
C ILE A 102 -9.02 5.33 2.22
N LYS A 103 -8.68 6.22 3.16
CA LYS A 103 -9.18 7.61 3.21
C LYS A 103 -8.01 8.55 2.97
N ALA A 104 -8.20 9.59 2.17
CA ALA A 104 -7.16 10.54 1.86
C ALA A 104 -7.71 11.94 1.72
N VAL A 105 -6.85 12.94 1.88
CA VAL A 105 -7.18 14.31 1.49
C VAL A 105 -7.35 14.38 -0.04
N ALA A 106 -8.15 15.31 -0.52
CA ALA A 106 -8.34 15.49 -1.96
C ALA A 106 -7.01 15.85 -2.65
N GLU A 107 -6.76 15.28 -3.82
CA GLU A 107 -5.55 15.62 -4.60
C GLU A 107 -5.51 17.10 -4.94
N GLY A 108 -4.33 17.71 -4.88
CA GLY A 108 -4.12 19.14 -5.02
C GLY A 108 -4.24 19.93 -3.71
N THR A 109 -4.63 19.27 -2.60
CA THR A 109 -4.73 19.93 -1.29
C THR A 109 -3.35 20.19 -0.71
N PRO A 110 -3.03 21.46 -0.32
CA PRO A 110 -1.85 21.77 0.48
C PRO A 110 -2.07 21.36 1.93
N VAL A 111 -1.27 20.45 2.44
CA VAL A 111 -1.32 19.95 3.82
C VAL A 111 -0.05 20.33 4.54
N ASP A 112 -0.16 20.84 5.76
CA ASP A 112 1.02 21.14 6.59
C ASP A 112 1.79 19.85 6.91
N VAL A 113 3.12 19.90 6.88
CA VAL A 113 3.97 18.75 7.21
C VAL A 113 3.68 18.24 8.62
N GLY A 114 3.79 16.92 8.82
CA GLY A 114 3.44 16.29 10.09
C GLY A 114 1.94 16.02 10.28
N ASN A 115 1.12 16.22 9.23
CA ASN A 115 -0.29 15.84 9.23
C ASN A 115 -0.55 14.68 8.26
N ALA A 116 -1.54 13.86 8.61
CA ALA A 116 -1.89 12.70 7.81
C ALA A 116 -2.42 13.12 6.42
N LEU A 117 -1.84 12.54 5.38
CA LEU A 117 -2.23 12.70 3.98
C LEU A 117 -3.24 11.64 3.56
N MET A 118 -3.04 10.42 4.06
CA MET A 118 -3.97 9.30 3.88
C MET A 118 -3.88 8.33 5.05
N THR A 119 -4.92 7.53 5.20
CA THR A 119 -5.00 6.42 6.15
C THR A 119 -5.37 5.15 5.41
N VAL A 120 -4.94 4.01 5.91
CA VAL A 120 -5.28 2.69 5.40
C VAL A 120 -5.55 1.74 6.56
N GLU A 121 -6.62 0.99 6.46
CA GLU A 121 -6.99 -0.02 7.44
C GLU A 121 -7.61 -1.26 6.76
N ASN A 122 -7.51 -2.41 7.41
CA ASN A 122 -8.21 -3.60 6.96
C ASN A 122 -9.70 -3.53 7.35
N THR A 123 -10.57 -4.03 6.47
CA THR A 123 -12.02 -4.13 6.70
C THR A 123 -12.46 -5.52 7.13
N ASP A 124 -11.55 -6.49 7.14
CA ASP A 124 -11.74 -7.87 7.59
C ASP A 124 -10.63 -8.26 8.56
N ASP A 125 -11.00 -8.85 9.69
CA ASP A 125 -10.08 -9.15 10.81
C ASP A 125 -8.99 -10.16 10.42
N LYS A 126 -9.24 -11.07 9.48
CA LYS A 126 -8.23 -12.02 9.00
C LYS A 126 -7.22 -11.40 8.04
N SER A 127 -7.52 -10.21 7.52
CA SER A 127 -6.66 -9.46 6.59
C SER A 127 -5.88 -8.34 7.29
N TYR A 128 -5.69 -8.40 8.62
CA TYR A 128 -4.97 -7.41 9.41
C TYR A 128 -3.55 -7.11 8.93
N TRP A 129 -2.89 -8.08 8.31
CA TRP A 129 -1.52 -7.97 7.79
C TRP A 129 -1.44 -7.11 6.51
N LEU A 130 -2.55 -6.94 5.80
CA LEU A 130 -2.60 -6.35 4.46
C LEU A 130 -2.22 -4.86 4.40
N PRO A 131 -2.64 -3.96 5.32
CA PRO A 131 -2.26 -2.55 5.26
C PRO A 131 -0.74 -2.33 5.19
N ASN A 132 0.02 -3.03 6.03
CA ASN A 132 1.48 -2.92 6.03
C ASN A 132 2.15 -3.64 4.86
N TYR A 133 1.50 -4.66 4.31
CA TYR A 133 1.97 -5.32 3.09
C TYR A 133 1.93 -4.38 1.89
N LEU A 134 0.89 -3.56 1.80
CA LEU A 134 0.69 -2.60 0.71
C LEU A 134 1.50 -1.30 0.87
N GLU A 135 2.18 -1.10 2.00
CA GLU A 135 2.94 0.12 2.27
C GLU A 135 3.89 0.51 1.14
N PRO A 136 4.77 -0.38 0.58
CA PRO A 136 5.72 0.01 -0.45
C PRO A 136 5.04 0.53 -1.73
N LEU A 137 3.88 -0.03 -2.07
CA LEU A 137 3.09 0.43 -3.20
C LEU A 137 2.44 1.79 -2.92
N LEU A 138 1.78 1.93 -1.78
CA LEU A 138 1.10 3.17 -1.38
C LEU A 138 2.09 4.31 -1.14
N LEU A 139 3.28 4.00 -0.61
CA LEU A 139 4.32 4.99 -0.37
C LEU A 139 4.81 5.66 -1.65
N GLN A 140 4.66 5.04 -2.83
CA GLN A 140 5.05 5.66 -4.11
C GLN A 140 4.36 7.00 -4.38
N VAL A 141 3.28 7.31 -3.68
CA VAL A 141 2.60 8.62 -3.75
C VAL A 141 3.52 9.79 -3.35
N TRP A 142 4.63 9.52 -2.64
CA TRP A 142 5.61 10.54 -2.26
C TRP A 142 6.18 11.28 -3.48
N TYR A 143 6.44 10.56 -4.58
CA TYR A 143 7.08 11.16 -5.76
C TYR A 143 6.17 12.17 -6.47
N PRO A 144 4.94 11.84 -6.90
CA PRO A 144 4.05 12.82 -7.51
C PRO A 144 3.68 13.96 -6.56
N SER A 145 3.57 13.72 -5.24
CA SER A 145 3.35 14.77 -4.25
C SER A 145 4.54 15.72 -4.15
N THR A 146 5.77 15.21 -4.21
CA THR A 146 6.97 16.05 -4.25
C THR A 146 7.01 16.90 -5.51
N VAL A 147 6.73 16.32 -6.66
CA VAL A 147 6.69 17.07 -7.94
C VAL A 147 5.61 18.14 -7.91
N ALA A 148 4.42 17.83 -7.42
CA ALA A 148 3.32 18.80 -7.29
C ALA A 148 3.69 19.95 -6.34
N THR A 149 4.34 19.65 -5.23
CA THR A 149 4.80 20.64 -4.26
C THR A 149 5.82 21.58 -4.87
N LEU A 150 6.88 21.04 -5.50
CA LEU A 150 7.90 21.84 -6.19
C LEU A 150 7.28 22.72 -7.28
N SER A 151 6.38 22.17 -8.10
CA SER A 151 5.69 22.94 -9.15
C SER A 151 4.86 24.09 -8.58
N ALA A 152 4.18 23.88 -7.45
CA ALA A 152 3.44 24.93 -6.79
C ALA A 152 4.34 26.03 -6.21
N GLU A 153 5.50 25.68 -5.65
CA GLU A 153 6.47 26.67 -5.15
C GLU A 153 7.13 27.45 -6.28
N VAL A 154 7.54 26.81 -7.37
CA VAL A 154 8.07 27.49 -8.55
C VAL A 154 7.05 28.49 -9.11
N ARG A 155 5.78 28.12 -9.19
CA ARG A 155 4.71 29.01 -9.68
C ARG A 155 4.57 30.30 -8.87
N LYS A 156 4.90 30.29 -7.57
CA LYS A 156 4.88 31.52 -6.73
C LYS A 156 5.98 32.52 -7.09
N LEU A 157 7.02 32.07 -7.81
CA LEU A 157 8.16 32.90 -8.19
C LEU A 157 7.98 33.53 -9.58
N CYS A 158 7.01 33.08 -10.37
CA CYS A 158 6.65 33.60 -11.69
C CYS A 158 5.45 34.55 -11.63
#